data_bbd586099355b4893e5bec2472c53ba1
#
_entry.id   bbd586099355b4893e5bec2472c53ba1
#
_cell.length_a   1.000
_cell.length_b   1.000
_cell.length_c   1.000
_cell.angle_alpha   90.00
_cell.angle_beta   90.00
_cell.angle_gamma   90.00
#
_symmetry.space_group_name_H-M   'P 1'
#
loop_
_entity.id
_entity.type
_entity.pdbx_description
1 polymer ?
#
loop_
_entity_poly.entity_id
_entity_poly.type
_entity_poly.pdbx_seq_one_letter_code
_entity_poly.pdbx_strand_id
1 'polypeptide(L)'
;MVKKEVKKEKEIGKVIHYFDKAMVAVIKLSGGLKIGDTVKFVYNESEFIQPVESMEVEHKKVKSGKSKDEVAIKVNKETHEHAVVYKIA
;
A
#
# COMPACT_ATOMS: atom_id res chain seq x y z
N MET A 1 14.03 -24.87 10.91
CA MET A 1 13.81 -24.32 10.50
C MET A 1 13.20 -23.74 10.20
N VAL A 2 12.75 -23.63 10.13
CA VAL A 2 12.22 -23.17 9.59
C VAL A 2 11.97 -22.47 9.14
N LYS A 3 11.64 -22.41 8.56
CA LYS A 3 11.40 -21.76 8.00
C LYS A 3 10.64 -21.24 7.80
N LYS A 4 10.37 -20.92 7.73
CA LYS A 4 9.74 -20.29 7.44
C LYS A 4 9.29 -19.97 6.38
N GLU A 5 8.48 -20.28 6.19
CA GLU A 5 8.14 -19.96 5.06
C GLU A 5 8.09 -18.68 4.77
N VAL A 6 8.64 -18.32 3.91
CA VAL A 6 8.80 -16.98 3.76
C VAL A 6 7.84 -16.49 2.76
N LYS A 7 6.87 -15.70 3.19
CA LYS A 7 6.14 -14.97 2.25
C LYS A 7 7.03 -13.92 1.71
N LYS A 8 7.09 -13.78 0.43
CA LYS A 8 7.89 -12.75 -0.17
C LYS A 8 7.20 -11.43 0.01
N GLU A 9 7.88 -10.50 0.65
CA GLU A 9 7.38 -9.15 0.86
C GLU A 9 8.34 -8.22 0.16
N LYS A 10 7.80 -7.37 -0.69
CA LYS A 10 8.62 -6.43 -1.43
C LYS A 10 8.12 -5.03 -1.14
N GLU A 11 9.01 -4.15 -0.71
CA GLU A 11 8.64 -2.77 -0.49
C GLU A 11 8.26 -2.14 -1.82
N ILE A 12 7.08 -1.55 -1.89
CA ILE A 12 6.59 -0.96 -3.13
C ILE A 12 6.28 0.51 -2.98
N GLY A 13 6.42 1.06 -1.78
CA GLY A 13 6.18 2.49 -1.64
C GLY A 13 6.08 2.93 -0.21
N LYS A 14 5.78 4.20 -0.05
CA LYS A 14 5.57 4.81 1.25
C LYS A 14 4.35 5.70 1.19
N VAL A 15 3.66 5.80 2.32
CA VAL A 15 2.52 6.71 2.43
C VAL A 15 3.07 8.13 2.54
N ILE A 16 2.65 9.00 1.62
CA ILE A 16 3.07 10.40 1.64
C ILE A 16 1.98 11.31 2.18
N HIS A 17 0.72 10.85 2.11
CA HIS A 17 -0.41 11.57 2.71
C HIS A 17 -1.42 10.57 3.21
N TYR A 18 -2.07 10.88 4.31
CA TYR A 18 -3.15 10.07 4.82
C TYR A 18 -4.32 10.97 5.15
N PHE A 19 -5.48 10.66 4.56
CA PHE A 19 -6.71 11.42 4.79
C PHE A 19 -7.60 10.58 5.70
N ASP A 20 -7.60 10.90 6.99
CA ASP A 20 -8.20 10.04 7.98
C ASP A 20 -9.72 9.95 7.86
N LYS A 21 -10.37 11.04 7.49
CA LYS A 21 -11.83 11.01 7.36
C LYS A 21 -12.29 10.18 6.17
N ALA A 22 -11.52 10.22 5.11
CA ALA A 22 -11.84 9.45 3.91
C ALA A 22 -11.26 8.03 3.97
N MET A 23 -10.37 7.76 4.92
CA MET A 23 -9.66 6.50 5.01
C MET A 23 -8.94 6.19 3.71
N VAL A 24 -8.19 7.17 3.22
CA VAL A 24 -7.46 7.05 1.96
C VAL A 24 -6.00 7.37 2.21
N ALA A 25 -5.12 6.49 1.76
CA ALA A 25 -3.68 6.69 1.84
C ALA A 25 -3.15 6.94 0.43
N VAL A 26 -2.35 7.99 0.29
CA VAL A 26 -1.66 8.27 -0.96
C VAL A 26 -0.25 7.73 -0.82
N ILE A 27 0.12 6.85 -1.74
CA ILE A 27 1.37 6.12 -1.68
C ILE A 27 2.22 6.50 -2.87
N LYS A 28 3.46 6.90 -2.59
CA LYS A 28 4.44 7.11 -3.65
C LYS A 28 5.05 5.75 -3.94
N LEU A 29 4.79 5.24 -5.13
CA LEU A 29 5.23 3.90 -5.48
C LEU A 29 6.70 3.89 -5.88
N SER A 30 7.39 2.83 -5.48
CA SER A 30 8.73 2.52 -5.96
C SER A 30 8.72 1.21 -6.75
N GLY A 31 7.56 0.59 -6.88
CA GLY A 31 7.38 -0.63 -7.65
C GLY A 31 5.94 -0.74 -8.09
N GLY A 32 5.65 -1.74 -8.89
CA GLY A 32 4.30 -1.89 -9.43
C GLY A 32 3.29 -2.33 -8.40
N LEU A 33 2.05 -1.90 -8.60
CA LEU A 33 0.93 -2.29 -7.74
C LEU A 33 -0.31 -2.33 -8.61
N LYS A 34 -1.19 -3.29 -8.36
CA LYS A 34 -2.43 -3.39 -9.11
C LYS A 34 -3.55 -3.84 -8.21
N ILE A 35 -4.76 -3.60 -8.67
CA ILE A 35 -5.95 -4.06 -7.96
C ILE A 35 -5.91 -5.58 -7.87
N GLY A 36 -6.21 -6.11 -6.68
CA GLY A 36 -6.11 -7.52 -6.41
C GLY A 36 -4.85 -7.93 -5.68
N ASP A 37 -3.84 -7.07 -5.71
CA ASP A 37 -2.63 -7.34 -4.91
C ASP A 37 -2.97 -7.20 -3.44
N THR A 38 -2.19 -7.88 -2.61
CA THR A 38 -2.30 -7.75 -1.16
C THR A 38 -1.12 -6.94 -0.67
N VAL A 39 -1.39 -5.96 0.18
CA VAL A 39 -0.35 -5.07 0.69
C VAL A 39 -0.34 -5.08 2.20
N LYS A 40 0.83 -4.79 2.75
CA LYS A 40 1.01 -4.63 4.19
C LYS A 40 1.52 -3.23 4.46
N PHE A 41 0.85 -2.52 5.36
CA PHE A 41 1.26 -1.19 5.80
C PHE A 41 1.98 -1.36 7.13
N VAL A 42 3.16 -0.78 7.24
CA VAL A 42 3.96 -0.87 8.46
C VAL A 42 4.32 0.53 8.92
N TYR A 43 3.99 0.86 10.15
CA TYR A 43 4.35 2.14 10.75
C TYR A 43 4.75 1.87 12.19
N ASN A 44 6.02 2.12 12.51
CA ASN A 44 6.58 1.81 13.82
C ASN A 44 6.32 0.34 14.13
N GLU A 45 5.60 0.05 15.21
CA GLU A 45 5.33 -1.32 15.59
C GLU A 45 3.96 -1.79 15.16
N SER A 46 3.25 -0.97 14.38
CA SER A 46 1.91 -1.32 13.92
C SER A 46 1.97 -1.77 12.47
N GLU A 47 1.18 -2.77 12.16
CA GLU A 47 1.08 -3.20 10.78
C GLU A 47 -0.29 -3.80 10.54
N PHE A 48 -0.74 -3.72 9.30
CA PHE A 48 -1.96 -4.41 8.90
C PHE A 48 -1.87 -4.79 7.43
N ILE A 49 -2.65 -5.77 7.04
CA ILE A 49 -2.63 -6.34 5.70
C ILE A 49 -4.03 -6.20 5.12
N GLN A 50 -4.09 -5.81 3.86
CA GLN A 50 -5.38 -5.73 3.18
C GLN A 50 -5.19 -5.90 1.68
N PRO A 51 -6.25 -6.31 0.96
CA PRO A 51 -6.19 -6.31 -0.49
C PRO A 51 -6.39 -4.90 -1.02
N VAL A 52 -5.87 -4.65 -2.22
CA VAL A 52 -6.09 -3.40 -2.91
C VAL A 52 -7.38 -3.54 -3.72
N GLU A 53 -8.43 -2.84 -3.29
CA GLU A 53 -9.72 -2.93 -3.92
C GLU A 53 -10.03 -1.75 -4.83
N SER A 54 -9.37 -0.62 -4.61
CA SER A 54 -9.55 0.54 -5.46
C SER A 54 -8.26 1.34 -5.48
N MET A 55 -8.03 2.03 -6.58
CA MET A 55 -6.82 2.79 -6.76
C MET A 55 -7.13 3.95 -7.67
N GLU A 56 -6.59 5.12 -7.34
CA GLU A 56 -6.75 6.31 -8.16
C GLU A 56 -5.42 7.00 -8.34
N VAL A 57 -5.22 7.56 -9.52
CA VAL A 57 -4.08 8.42 -9.80
C VAL A 57 -4.67 9.73 -10.33
N GLU A 58 -4.35 10.84 -9.66
CA GLU A 58 -4.84 12.16 -10.04
C GLU A 58 -6.36 12.16 -10.18
N HIS A 59 -7.03 11.55 -9.18
CA HIS A 59 -8.49 11.49 -9.07
C HIS A 59 -9.16 10.64 -10.14
N LYS A 60 -8.40 9.86 -10.91
CA LYS A 60 -8.96 8.96 -11.90
C LYS A 60 -8.73 7.53 -11.45
N LYS A 61 -9.76 6.71 -11.57
CA LYS A 61 -9.65 5.30 -11.19
C LYS A 61 -8.73 4.60 -12.18
N VAL A 62 -7.83 3.82 -11.63
CA VAL A 62 -6.89 3.04 -12.44
C VAL A 62 -6.86 1.62 -11.91
N LYS A 63 -6.39 0.70 -12.73
CA LYS A 63 -6.27 -0.69 -12.33
C LYS A 63 -4.87 -1.03 -11.85
N SER A 64 -3.90 -0.22 -12.17
CA SER A 64 -2.52 -0.46 -11.75
C SER A 64 -1.75 0.84 -11.70
N GLY A 65 -0.68 0.81 -10.93
CA GLY A 65 0.26 1.91 -10.86
C GLY A 65 1.67 1.36 -11.02
N LYS A 66 2.60 2.23 -11.33
CA LYS A 66 3.97 1.82 -11.55
C LYS A 66 4.89 2.71 -10.73
N SER A 67 6.17 2.36 -10.73
CA SER A 67 7.18 3.12 -10.01
C SER A 67 7.06 4.60 -10.31
N LYS A 68 7.14 5.41 -9.27
CA LYS A 68 7.06 6.86 -9.28
C LYS A 68 5.63 7.41 -9.34
N ASP A 69 4.64 6.57 -9.58
CA ASP A 69 3.26 7.04 -9.50
C ASP A 69 2.89 7.31 -8.05
N GLU A 70 1.98 8.27 -7.85
CA GLU A 70 1.37 8.52 -6.54
C GLU A 70 -0.05 8.02 -6.64
N VAL A 71 -0.33 6.94 -5.93
CA VAL A 71 -1.64 6.31 -6.01
C VAL A 71 -2.39 6.48 -4.70
N ALA A 72 -3.68 6.69 -4.79
CA ALA A 72 -4.55 6.79 -3.63
C ALA A 72 -5.31 5.49 -3.51
N ILE A 73 -5.23 4.85 -2.35
CA ILE A 73 -5.99 3.63 -2.11
C ILE A 73 -6.77 3.77 -0.83
N LYS A 74 -7.93 3.13 -0.81
CA LYS A 74 -8.75 3.13 0.37
C LYS A 74 -8.20 2.09 1.33
N VAL A 75 -8.11 2.47 2.61
CA VAL A 75 -7.55 1.57 3.61
C VAL A 75 -8.64 1.18 4.60
N ASN A 76 -8.50 0.00 5.18
CA ASN A 76 -9.47 -0.53 6.13
C ASN A 76 -9.15 -0.11 7.55
N LYS A 77 -7.94 0.32 7.80
CA LYS A 77 -7.52 0.76 9.13
C LYS A 77 -6.71 2.03 9.00
N GLU A 78 -6.64 2.76 10.09
CA GLU A 78 -5.87 3.98 10.13
C GLU A 78 -4.39 3.70 9.87
N THR A 79 -3.76 4.55 9.08
CA THR A 79 -2.32 4.49 8.89
C THR A 79 -1.77 5.89 9.09
N HIS A 80 -0.53 6.13 8.67
CA HIS A 80 0.13 7.41 8.90
C HIS A 80 1.07 7.72 7.75
N GLU A 81 1.39 8.99 7.59
CA GLU A 81 2.45 9.37 6.68
C GLU A 81 3.74 8.70 7.11
N HIS A 82 4.56 8.36 6.13
CA HIS A 82 5.83 7.66 6.29
C HIS A 82 5.68 6.17 6.55
N ALA A 83 4.47 5.65 6.61
CA ALA A 83 4.28 4.21 6.68
C ALA A 83 4.85 3.57 5.42
N VAL A 84 5.47 2.42 5.59
CA VAL A 84 6.07 1.69 4.47
C VAL A 84 5.07 0.66 3.98
N VAL A 85 4.96 0.54 2.67
CA VAL A 85 3.98 -0.37 2.06
C VAL A 85 4.73 -1.49 1.35
N TYR A 86 4.37 -2.71 1.70
CA TYR A 86 4.95 -3.91 1.10
C TYR A 86 3.89 -4.63 0.31
N LYS A 87 4.29 -5.24 -0.79
CA LYS A 87 3.43 -6.15 -1.54
C LYS A 87 3.75 -7.56 -1.09
N ILE A 88 2.71 -8.33 -0.78
CA ILE A 88 2.85 -9.69 -0.32
C ILE A 88 2.50 -10.62 -1.48
N ALA A 89 3.42 -11.49 -1.80
CA ALA A 89 3.20 -12.42 -2.90
C ALA A 89 2.55 -13.71 -2.40
#